data_a55a0aa5cc27ff36a3b9a62bc89db62c
#
_entry.id   a55a0aa5cc27ff36a3b9a62bc89db62c
#
_cell.length_a   1.000
_cell.length_b   1.000
_cell.length_c   1.000
_cell.angle_alpha   90.00
_cell.angle_beta   90.00
_cell.angle_gamma   90.00
#
_symmetry.space_group_name_H-M   'P 1'
#
loop_
_entity.id
_entity.type
_entity.pdbx_description
1 polymer ?
#
loop_
_entity_poly.entity_id
_entity_poly.type
_entity_poly.pdbx_seq_one_letter_code
_entity_poly.pdbx_strand_id
1 'polypeptide(L)'
;MMQINLSIQPTEKALELIDGLLETRKDTYDLYQLVLRKVNLLLEQNEEQKANETIRQYLYLTEIREMEVEKLIVRCQYDEAIRLLDEGIEIAKEEIYPGTDSKWLEIKLKIYETTNRASEVIDICRLLFVTGRDKLTYYNKLKTLIPKEQWKSFLDTMMKETEFSNYFSFGGSVEADIYVKEQDNERLFTLLSSTRYDQLEALMRYAHYLKDTHSEQLIAMYTSSLNDYAERKMGRRNYEFIAQVLPCIHKLKGGQTAVKNIVAEFRIKYKRRPAMMEVLKDF
;
A
#
# COMPACT_ATOMS: atom_id res chain seq x y z
N MET A 1 -17.44 -22.39 -24.22
CA MET A 1 -17.46 -20.95 -24.57
C MET A 1 -18.08 -20.84 -25.97
N MET A 2 -19.37 -20.46 -26.04
CA MET A 2 -20.04 -20.26 -27.32
C MET A 2 -19.66 -18.86 -27.82
N GLN A 3 -18.75 -18.79 -28.79
CA GLN A 3 -18.56 -17.54 -29.55
C GLN A 3 -19.82 -17.36 -30.42
N ILE A 4 -20.72 -16.49 -29.98
CA ILE A 4 -21.85 -16.06 -30.78
C ILE A 4 -21.29 -15.19 -31.91
N ASN A 5 -21.34 -15.68 -33.13
CA ASN A 5 -20.85 -15.01 -34.32
C ASN A 5 -21.84 -13.89 -34.72
N LEU A 6 -21.86 -12.77 -33.97
CA LEU A 6 -22.74 -11.61 -34.17
C LEU A 6 -22.46 -10.84 -35.48
N SER A 7 -21.37 -11.19 -36.18
CA SER A 7 -20.95 -10.51 -37.42
C SER A 7 -21.80 -10.86 -38.66
N ILE A 8 -22.69 -11.82 -38.58
CA ILE A 8 -23.49 -12.34 -39.72
C ILE A 8 -24.96 -11.88 -39.63
N GLN A 9 -25.37 -11.26 -38.50
CA GLN A 9 -26.77 -10.84 -38.29
C GLN A 9 -26.98 -9.36 -38.71
N PRO A 10 -28.17 -9.01 -39.27
CA PRO A 10 -28.55 -7.61 -39.41
C PRO A 10 -28.42 -6.89 -38.06
N THR A 11 -27.96 -5.65 -38.09
CA THR A 11 -27.61 -4.89 -36.86
C THR A 11 -28.76 -4.79 -35.86
N GLU A 12 -30.03 -4.64 -36.34
CA GLU A 12 -31.22 -4.65 -35.46
C GLU A 12 -31.39 -5.96 -34.71
N LYS A 13 -31.27 -7.10 -35.38
CA LYS A 13 -31.34 -8.40 -34.72
C LYS A 13 -30.20 -8.68 -33.76
N ALA A 14 -29.01 -8.09 -34.05
CA ALA A 14 -27.88 -8.16 -33.14
C ALA A 14 -28.14 -7.36 -31.86
N LEU A 15 -28.76 -6.18 -31.96
CA LEU A 15 -29.14 -5.35 -30.81
C LEU A 15 -30.21 -6.06 -29.95
N GLU A 16 -31.26 -6.63 -30.56
CA GLU A 16 -32.29 -7.42 -29.84
C GLU A 16 -31.68 -8.61 -29.07
N LEU A 17 -30.74 -9.32 -29.70
CA LEU A 17 -30.04 -10.44 -29.04
C LEU A 17 -29.18 -9.97 -27.87
N ILE A 18 -28.47 -8.83 -28.01
CA ILE A 18 -27.66 -8.27 -26.93
C ILE A 18 -28.58 -7.82 -25.80
N ASP A 19 -29.71 -7.18 -26.06
CA ASP A 19 -30.66 -6.76 -25.04
C ASP A 19 -31.18 -7.94 -24.24
N GLY A 20 -31.58 -9.02 -24.89
CA GLY A 20 -31.99 -10.25 -24.21
C GLY A 20 -30.86 -10.90 -23.36
N LEU A 21 -29.60 -10.78 -23.82
CA LEU A 21 -28.46 -11.27 -23.06
C LEU A 21 -28.16 -10.36 -21.85
N LEU A 22 -28.28 -9.06 -21.96
CA LEU A 22 -28.08 -8.09 -20.89
C LEU A 22 -29.08 -8.29 -19.74
N GLU A 23 -30.31 -8.70 -20.03
CA GLU A 23 -31.34 -9.01 -19.01
C GLU A 23 -31.04 -10.29 -18.23
N THR A 24 -30.37 -11.25 -18.84
CA THR A 24 -30.16 -12.60 -18.27
C THR A 24 -28.77 -12.82 -17.63
N ARG A 25 -27.77 -12.03 -18.03
CA ARG A 25 -26.40 -12.16 -17.54
C ARG A 25 -26.20 -11.43 -16.22
N LYS A 26 -25.43 -12.07 -15.31
CA LYS A 26 -25.05 -11.51 -14.01
C LYS A 26 -23.54 -11.34 -13.84
N ASP A 27 -22.73 -11.95 -14.70
CA ASP A 27 -21.28 -11.82 -14.68
C ASP A 27 -20.87 -10.44 -15.19
N THR A 28 -20.13 -9.69 -14.40
CA THR A 28 -19.74 -8.31 -14.71
C THR A 28 -18.87 -8.21 -15.97
N TYR A 29 -17.97 -9.18 -16.20
CA TYR A 29 -17.12 -9.20 -17.38
C TYR A 29 -17.93 -9.42 -18.67
N ASP A 30 -18.86 -10.37 -18.66
CA ASP A 30 -19.76 -10.62 -19.79
C ASP A 30 -20.65 -9.40 -20.07
N LEU A 31 -21.17 -8.76 -19.01
CA LEU A 31 -21.98 -7.54 -19.13
C LEU A 31 -21.19 -6.39 -19.78
N TYR A 32 -19.97 -6.15 -19.35
CA TYR A 32 -19.10 -5.13 -19.94
C TYR A 32 -18.92 -5.33 -21.46
N GLN A 33 -18.58 -6.55 -21.88
CA GLN A 33 -18.39 -6.88 -23.30
C GLN A 33 -19.66 -6.66 -24.13
N LEU A 34 -20.81 -7.06 -23.58
CA LEU A 34 -22.11 -6.89 -24.24
C LEU A 34 -22.48 -5.40 -24.36
N VAL A 35 -22.27 -4.62 -23.29
CA VAL A 35 -22.54 -3.17 -23.29
C VAL A 35 -21.65 -2.48 -24.33
N LEU A 36 -20.35 -2.76 -24.36
CA LEU A 36 -19.44 -2.22 -25.37
C LEU A 36 -19.91 -2.56 -26.79
N ARG A 37 -20.31 -3.79 -27.03
CA ARG A 37 -20.80 -4.20 -28.34
C ARG A 37 -22.06 -3.47 -28.75
N LYS A 38 -23.01 -3.32 -27.81
CA LYS A 38 -24.25 -2.52 -28.04
C LYS A 38 -23.94 -1.08 -28.38
N VAL A 39 -23.08 -0.43 -27.58
CA VAL A 39 -22.67 0.96 -27.81
C VAL A 39 -22.02 1.13 -29.19
N ASN A 40 -21.11 0.24 -29.58
CA ASN A 40 -20.45 0.32 -30.87
C ASN A 40 -21.46 0.14 -32.03
N LEU A 41 -22.37 -0.81 -31.96
CA LEU A 41 -23.43 -0.99 -32.99
C LEU A 41 -24.33 0.23 -33.11
N LEU A 42 -24.70 0.86 -32.00
CA LEU A 42 -25.49 2.10 -32.00
C LEU A 42 -24.72 3.26 -32.63
N LEU A 43 -23.44 3.41 -32.34
CA LEU A 43 -22.59 4.42 -32.98
C LEU A 43 -22.39 4.19 -34.48
N GLU A 44 -22.24 2.93 -34.91
CA GLU A 44 -22.20 2.58 -36.35
C GLU A 44 -23.49 2.96 -37.10
N GLN A 45 -24.61 2.99 -36.38
CA GLN A 45 -25.92 3.42 -36.91
C GLN A 45 -26.17 4.93 -36.78
N ASN A 46 -25.20 5.73 -36.29
CA ASN A 46 -25.35 7.15 -35.95
C ASN A 46 -26.41 7.42 -34.87
N GLU A 47 -26.71 6.41 -33.99
CA GLU A 47 -27.66 6.50 -32.88
C GLU A 47 -26.95 6.95 -31.58
N GLU A 48 -26.25 8.10 -31.63
CA GLU A 48 -25.42 8.59 -30.52
C GLU A 48 -26.21 8.77 -29.21
N GLN A 49 -27.47 9.20 -29.30
CA GLN A 49 -28.30 9.39 -28.13
C GLN A 49 -28.55 8.08 -27.39
N LYS A 50 -28.92 7.00 -28.11
CA LYS A 50 -29.14 5.69 -27.53
C LYS A 50 -27.84 5.06 -27.00
N ALA A 51 -26.71 5.30 -27.68
CA ALA A 51 -25.40 4.88 -27.20
C ALA A 51 -25.08 5.52 -25.84
N ASN A 52 -25.28 6.84 -25.71
CA ASN A 52 -25.06 7.56 -24.46
C ASN A 52 -26.03 7.13 -23.35
N GLU A 53 -27.30 6.87 -23.67
CA GLU A 53 -28.26 6.31 -22.71
C GLU A 53 -27.82 4.93 -22.21
N THR A 54 -27.34 4.08 -23.11
CA THR A 54 -26.79 2.76 -22.75
C THR A 54 -25.59 2.91 -21.82
N ILE A 55 -24.61 3.78 -22.12
CA ILE A 55 -23.47 4.05 -21.24
C ILE A 55 -23.94 4.48 -19.86
N ARG A 56 -24.88 5.44 -19.76
CA ARG A 56 -25.41 5.94 -18.48
C ARG A 56 -26.06 4.84 -17.65
N GLN A 57 -26.81 3.96 -18.27
CA GLN A 57 -27.48 2.84 -17.60
C GLN A 57 -26.48 1.88 -16.94
N TYR A 58 -25.30 1.71 -17.53
CA TYR A 58 -24.29 0.75 -17.11
C TYR A 58 -23.06 1.39 -16.45
N LEU A 59 -23.14 2.67 -16.01
CA LEU A 59 -22.04 3.35 -15.29
C LEU A 59 -21.70 2.70 -13.94
N TYR A 60 -22.55 1.83 -13.41
CA TYR A 60 -22.23 1.05 -12.22
C TYR A 60 -21.11 0.02 -12.50
N LEU A 61 -20.91 -0.41 -13.75
CA LEU A 61 -19.77 -1.25 -14.13
C LEU A 61 -18.50 -0.40 -14.13
N THR A 62 -17.48 -0.86 -13.39
CA THR A 62 -16.20 -0.16 -13.23
C THR A 62 -15.56 0.17 -14.58
N GLU A 63 -15.54 -0.79 -15.51
CA GLU A 63 -14.90 -0.64 -16.82
C GLU A 63 -15.64 0.36 -17.72
N ILE A 64 -16.97 0.42 -17.66
CA ILE A 64 -17.77 1.40 -18.43
C ILE A 64 -17.52 2.80 -17.88
N ARG A 65 -17.49 2.96 -16.55
CA ARG A 65 -17.18 4.22 -15.89
C ARG A 65 -15.77 4.70 -16.25
N GLU A 66 -14.77 3.82 -16.19
CA GLU A 66 -13.39 4.14 -16.58
C GLU A 66 -13.32 4.67 -18.02
N MET A 67 -13.95 3.96 -18.94
CA MET A 67 -13.98 4.35 -20.36
C MET A 67 -14.61 5.75 -20.54
N GLU A 68 -15.69 6.04 -19.82
CA GLU A 68 -16.34 7.35 -19.93
C GLU A 68 -15.51 8.46 -19.28
N VAL A 69 -14.91 8.20 -18.11
CA VAL A 69 -13.98 9.12 -17.47
C VAL A 69 -12.80 9.44 -18.39
N GLU A 70 -12.20 8.45 -19.04
CA GLU A 70 -11.09 8.64 -19.98
C GLU A 70 -11.51 9.52 -21.16
N LYS A 71 -12.70 9.30 -21.75
CA LYS A 71 -13.23 10.15 -22.82
C LYS A 71 -13.43 11.61 -22.38
N LEU A 72 -13.94 11.82 -21.18
CA LEU A 72 -14.13 13.16 -20.61
C LEU A 72 -12.78 13.86 -20.38
N ILE A 73 -11.78 13.14 -19.87
CA ILE A 73 -10.42 13.67 -19.70
C ILE A 73 -9.82 14.08 -21.03
N VAL A 74 -9.92 13.24 -22.08
CA VAL A 74 -9.43 13.56 -23.44
C VAL A 74 -10.09 14.82 -24.02
N ARG A 75 -11.38 15.04 -23.69
CA ARG A 75 -12.14 16.23 -24.09
C ARG A 75 -11.92 17.43 -23.16
N CYS A 76 -11.04 17.34 -22.17
CA CYS A 76 -10.82 18.35 -21.13
C CYS A 76 -12.08 18.72 -20.32
N GLN A 77 -13.05 17.82 -20.25
CA GLN A 77 -14.28 17.97 -19.46
C GLN A 77 -14.05 17.49 -18.02
N TYR A 78 -13.10 18.11 -17.33
CA TYR A 78 -12.58 17.64 -16.06
C TYR A 78 -13.61 17.62 -14.92
N ASP A 79 -14.50 18.62 -14.84
CA ASP A 79 -15.49 18.67 -13.76
C ASP A 79 -16.52 17.54 -13.89
N GLU A 80 -16.86 17.15 -15.12
CA GLU A 80 -17.76 16.04 -15.36
C GLU A 80 -17.08 14.68 -15.07
N ALA A 81 -15.80 14.56 -15.44
CA ALA A 81 -14.97 13.41 -15.07
C ALA A 81 -14.88 13.24 -13.55
N ILE A 82 -14.64 14.32 -12.81
CA ILE A 82 -14.59 14.32 -11.33
C ILE A 82 -15.92 13.85 -10.75
N ARG A 83 -17.06 14.35 -11.25
CA ARG A 83 -18.38 13.92 -10.79
C ARG A 83 -18.60 12.43 -10.98
N LEU A 84 -18.25 11.86 -12.14
CA LEU A 84 -18.34 10.42 -12.38
C LEU A 84 -17.43 9.59 -11.45
N LEU A 85 -16.24 10.12 -11.14
CA LEU A 85 -15.33 9.50 -10.19
C LEU A 85 -15.88 9.52 -8.77
N ASP A 86 -16.50 10.64 -8.34
CA ASP A 86 -17.12 10.75 -7.02
C ASP A 86 -18.27 9.75 -6.85
N GLU A 87 -19.14 9.65 -7.84
CA GLU A 87 -20.22 8.65 -7.86
C GLU A 87 -19.66 7.22 -7.78
N GLY A 88 -18.55 6.94 -8.51
CA GLY A 88 -17.89 5.65 -8.47
C GLY A 88 -17.27 5.31 -7.10
N ILE A 89 -16.71 6.30 -6.42
CA ILE A 89 -16.14 6.15 -5.07
C ILE A 89 -17.27 5.81 -4.07
N GLU A 90 -18.42 6.49 -4.14
CA GLU A 90 -19.53 6.18 -3.24
C GLU A 90 -20.07 4.76 -3.48
N ILE A 91 -20.25 4.34 -4.73
CA ILE A 91 -20.66 2.95 -5.06
C ILE A 91 -19.65 1.93 -4.52
N ALA A 92 -18.35 2.19 -4.71
CA ALA A 92 -17.30 1.27 -4.23
C ALA A 92 -17.28 1.11 -2.70
N LYS A 93 -17.62 2.17 -1.95
CA LYS A 93 -17.75 2.10 -0.50
C LYS A 93 -18.93 1.23 -0.04
N GLU A 94 -20.06 1.31 -0.75
CA GLU A 94 -21.25 0.51 -0.44
C GLU A 94 -21.07 -0.97 -0.77
N GLU A 95 -20.40 -1.29 -1.85
CA GLU A 95 -20.23 -2.66 -2.36
C GLU A 95 -19.02 -3.41 -1.79
N ILE A 96 -18.23 -2.79 -0.92
CA ILE A 96 -17.04 -3.39 -0.27
C ILE A 96 -16.06 -3.98 -1.31
N TYR A 97 -15.74 -3.25 -2.37
CA TYR A 97 -14.67 -3.61 -3.30
C TYR A 97 -13.34 -2.95 -2.89
N PRO A 98 -12.46 -3.64 -2.12
CA PRO A 98 -11.25 -3.02 -1.61
C PRO A 98 -10.31 -2.62 -2.77
N GLY A 99 -9.99 -1.34 -2.83
CA GLY A 99 -8.98 -0.79 -3.73
C GLY A 99 -9.52 -0.12 -5.01
N THR A 100 -10.80 -0.23 -5.32
CA THR A 100 -11.42 0.48 -6.45
C THR A 100 -11.49 1.97 -6.17
N ASP A 101 -11.82 2.35 -4.93
CA ASP A 101 -11.81 3.71 -4.43
C ASP A 101 -10.45 4.40 -4.58
N SER A 102 -9.36 3.69 -4.22
CA SER A 102 -8.00 4.22 -4.37
C SER A 102 -7.66 4.53 -5.83
N LYS A 103 -8.08 3.68 -6.78
CA LYS A 103 -7.88 3.92 -8.21
C LYS A 103 -8.61 5.18 -8.70
N TRP A 104 -9.87 5.38 -8.28
CA TRP A 104 -10.63 6.58 -8.60
C TRP A 104 -10.00 7.85 -8.02
N LEU A 105 -9.51 7.78 -6.78
CA LEU A 105 -8.79 8.86 -6.12
C LEU A 105 -7.50 9.23 -6.86
N GLU A 106 -6.75 8.24 -7.36
CA GLU A 106 -5.54 8.49 -8.15
C GLU A 106 -5.83 9.18 -9.49
N ILE A 107 -6.94 8.85 -10.14
CA ILE A 107 -7.38 9.53 -11.36
C ILE A 107 -7.78 10.98 -11.04
N LYS A 108 -8.54 11.20 -9.97
CA LYS A 108 -8.89 12.55 -9.50
C LYS A 108 -7.66 13.38 -9.18
N LEU A 109 -6.66 12.79 -8.51
CA LEU A 109 -5.39 13.45 -8.21
C LEU A 109 -4.74 13.97 -9.50
N LYS A 110 -4.64 13.14 -10.54
CA LYS A 110 -4.07 13.56 -11.84
C LYS A 110 -4.85 14.70 -12.48
N ILE A 111 -6.17 14.68 -12.41
CA ILE A 111 -7.02 15.77 -12.91
C ILE A 111 -6.73 17.06 -12.15
N TYR A 112 -6.70 17.03 -10.81
CA TYR A 112 -6.43 18.20 -9.99
C TYR A 112 -5.02 18.77 -10.20
N GLU A 113 -4.03 17.91 -10.41
CA GLU A 113 -2.67 18.32 -10.78
C GLU A 113 -2.64 19.01 -12.15
N THR A 114 -3.31 18.43 -13.14
CA THR A 114 -3.40 18.98 -14.50
C THR A 114 -4.11 20.33 -14.52
N THR A 115 -5.10 20.50 -13.66
CA THR A 115 -5.90 21.74 -13.57
C THR A 115 -5.38 22.74 -12.52
N ASN A 116 -4.21 22.45 -11.89
CA ASN A 116 -3.58 23.29 -10.86
C ASN A 116 -4.49 23.60 -9.64
N ARG A 117 -5.30 22.65 -9.21
CA ARG A 117 -6.18 22.76 -8.03
C ARG A 117 -5.43 22.31 -6.78
N ALA A 118 -4.59 23.18 -6.24
CA ALA A 118 -3.64 22.83 -5.18
C ALA A 118 -4.30 22.34 -3.87
N SER A 119 -5.44 22.90 -3.45
CA SER A 119 -6.14 22.48 -2.24
C SER A 119 -6.68 21.06 -2.38
N GLU A 120 -7.29 20.76 -3.52
CA GLU A 120 -7.85 19.44 -3.82
C GLU A 120 -6.76 18.37 -3.97
N VAL A 121 -5.58 18.75 -4.51
CA VAL A 121 -4.39 17.88 -4.53
C VAL A 121 -3.99 17.49 -3.11
N ILE A 122 -3.95 18.44 -2.18
CA ILE A 122 -3.62 18.18 -0.77
C ILE A 122 -4.64 17.24 -0.14
N ASP A 123 -5.93 17.50 -0.33
CA ASP A 123 -7.01 16.70 0.27
C ASP A 123 -6.99 15.25 -0.24
N ILE A 124 -6.82 15.05 -1.56
CA ILE A 124 -6.72 13.70 -2.14
C ILE A 124 -5.45 12.99 -1.71
N CYS A 125 -4.29 13.68 -1.68
CA CYS A 125 -3.06 13.08 -1.19
C CYS A 125 -3.15 12.66 0.28
N ARG A 126 -3.82 13.47 1.13
CA ARG A 126 -4.09 13.10 2.53
C ARG A 126 -4.98 11.86 2.62
N LEU A 127 -6.05 11.80 1.86
CA LEU A 127 -6.94 10.65 1.84
C LEU A 127 -6.20 9.39 1.37
N LEU A 128 -5.43 9.47 0.29
CA LEU A 128 -4.62 8.35 -0.22
C LEU A 128 -3.50 7.93 0.74
N PHE A 129 -2.95 8.86 1.53
CA PHE A 129 -2.01 8.51 2.60
C PHE A 129 -2.71 7.71 3.70
N VAL A 130 -3.90 8.11 4.13
CA VAL A 130 -4.64 7.43 5.21
C VAL A 130 -5.12 6.04 4.76
N THR A 131 -5.76 5.95 3.59
CA THR A 131 -6.46 4.75 3.12
C THR A 131 -5.66 3.89 2.14
N GLY A 132 -4.73 4.50 1.40
CA GLY A 132 -4.01 3.86 0.30
C GLY A 132 -2.85 2.96 0.75
N ARG A 133 -2.29 2.23 -0.22
CA ARG A 133 -1.16 1.31 0.00
C ARG A 133 0.21 1.99 -0.08
N ASP A 134 0.37 2.95 -0.98
CA ASP A 134 1.64 3.66 -1.23
C ASP A 134 1.73 4.98 -0.42
N LYS A 135 1.64 4.85 0.89
CA LYS A 135 1.64 5.98 1.83
C LYS A 135 2.88 6.89 1.68
N LEU A 136 4.06 6.33 1.39
CA LEU A 136 5.28 7.11 1.29
C LEU A 136 5.30 8.05 0.08
N THR A 137 4.70 7.67 -1.02
CA THR A 137 4.55 8.56 -2.19
C THR A 137 3.72 9.79 -1.84
N TYR A 138 2.58 9.60 -1.17
CA TYR A 138 1.71 10.73 -0.79
C TYR A 138 2.30 11.57 0.35
N TYR A 139 2.99 10.94 1.32
CA TYR A 139 3.79 11.66 2.31
C TYR A 139 4.81 12.60 1.65
N ASN A 140 5.62 12.07 0.72
CA ASN A 140 6.64 12.89 0.04
C ASN A 140 6.00 14.05 -0.73
N LYS A 141 4.88 13.81 -1.43
CA LYS A 141 4.17 14.86 -2.18
C LYS A 141 3.60 15.92 -1.24
N LEU A 142 2.92 15.54 -0.17
CA LEU A 142 2.38 16.48 0.84
C LEU A 142 3.47 17.32 1.48
N LYS A 143 4.64 16.72 1.78
CA LYS A 143 5.78 17.44 2.35
C LYS A 143 6.31 18.56 1.45
N THR A 144 6.11 18.46 0.14
CA THR A 144 6.47 19.53 -0.81
C THR A 144 5.39 20.61 -0.94
N LEU A 145 4.13 20.28 -0.65
CA LEU A 145 2.98 21.17 -0.84
C LEU A 145 2.63 21.97 0.42
N ILE A 146 2.85 21.37 1.60
CA ILE A 146 2.50 22.01 2.88
C ILE A 146 3.65 22.91 3.34
N PRO A 147 3.37 24.17 3.78
CA PRO A 147 4.37 25.06 4.35
C PRO A 147 5.11 24.43 5.54
N LYS A 148 6.42 24.67 5.64
CA LYS A 148 7.27 24.06 6.69
C LYS A 148 6.76 24.30 8.11
N GLU A 149 6.22 25.48 8.35
CA GLU A 149 5.70 25.90 9.65
C GLU A 149 4.46 25.11 10.06
N GLN A 150 3.69 24.64 9.09
CA GLN A 150 2.46 23.88 9.31
C GLN A 150 2.68 22.36 9.23
N TRP A 151 3.81 21.93 8.63
CA TRP A 151 4.08 20.54 8.30
C TRP A 151 3.96 19.59 9.50
N LYS A 152 4.60 19.96 10.63
CA LYS A 152 4.60 19.09 11.82
C LYS A 152 3.18 18.82 12.34
N SER A 153 2.37 19.87 12.48
CA SER A 153 0.99 19.73 12.96
C SER A 153 0.13 18.95 11.98
N PHE A 154 0.31 19.21 10.67
CA PHE A 154 -0.40 18.50 9.61
C PHE A 154 -0.04 17.00 9.63
N LEU A 155 1.26 16.67 9.68
CA LEU A 155 1.74 15.29 9.74
C LEU A 155 1.22 14.57 11.00
N ASP A 156 1.29 15.22 12.17
CA ASP A 156 0.81 14.62 13.43
C ASP A 156 -0.69 14.28 13.38
N THR A 157 -1.49 15.10 12.72
CA THR A 157 -2.92 14.83 12.51
C THR A 157 -3.11 13.64 11.57
N MET A 158 -2.43 13.65 10.44
CA MET A 158 -2.50 12.61 9.43
C MET A 158 -2.02 11.24 9.95
N MET A 159 -0.95 11.22 10.75
CA MET A 159 -0.43 9.99 11.38
C MET A 159 -1.42 9.39 12.38
N LYS A 160 -2.19 10.21 13.10
CA LYS A 160 -3.24 9.72 14.04
C LYS A 160 -4.43 9.11 13.33
N GLU A 161 -4.76 9.60 12.14
CA GLU A 161 -5.89 9.10 11.34
C GLU A 161 -5.52 7.82 10.58
N THR A 162 -4.23 7.51 10.49
CA THR A 162 -3.75 6.42 9.68
C THR A 162 -3.59 5.15 10.51
N GLU A 163 -4.24 4.07 10.04
CA GLU A 163 -3.96 2.74 10.56
C GLU A 163 -2.67 2.20 9.91
N PHE A 164 -1.63 2.02 10.71
CA PHE A 164 -0.40 1.39 10.27
C PHE A 164 -0.43 -0.11 10.58
N SER A 165 0.15 -0.89 9.69
CA SER A 165 0.38 -2.31 9.96
C SER A 165 1.38 -2.46 11.11
N ASN A 166 1.01 -3.20 12.14
CA ASN A 166 1.89 -3.53 13.28
C ASN A 166 2.97 -4.57 12.93
N TYR A 167 3.06 -4.96 11.66
CA TYR A 167 4.07 -5.91 11.19
C TYR A 167 5.25 -5.20 10.56
N PHE A 168 6.44 -5.45 11.11
CA PHE A 168 7.70 -5.17 10.43
C PHE A 168 7.99 -6.34 9.48
N SER A 169 7.75 -6.13 8.19
CA SER A 169 8.20 -7.10 7.18
C SER A 169 9.66 -6.85 6.81
N PHE A 170 10.27 -7.72 6.02
CA PHE A 170 11.58 -7.48 5.41
C PHE A 170 11.66 -6.14 4.65
N GLY A 171 10.52 -5.60 4.22
CA GLY A 171 10.39 -4.27 3.60
C GLY A 171 10.44 -3.09 4.58
N GLY A 172 10.40 -3.30 5.89
CA GLY A 172 10.32 -2.26 6.92
C GLY A 172 8.89 -1.85 7.27
N SER A 173 8.76 -0.73 7.95
CA SER A 173 7.49 -0.12 8.33
C SER A 173 7.42 1.29 7.77
N VAL A 174 6.31 1.61 7.11
CA VAL A 174 6.05 2.98 6.58
C VAL A 174 6.12 4.02 7.69
N GLU A 175 5.58 3.69 8.86
CA GLU A 175 5.60 4.55 10.04
C GLU A 175 7.03 4.84 10.51
N ALA A 176 7.85 3.78 10.63
CA ALA A 176 9.27 3.92 10.99
C ALA A 176 10.05 4.73 9.94
N ASP A 177 9.81 4.50 8.64
CA ASP A 177 10.45 5.24 7.56
C ASP A 177 10.11 6.74 7.60
N ILE A 178 8.87 7.09 8.00
CA ILE A 178 8.46 8.49 8.21
C ILE A 178 9.21 9.09 9.40
N TYR A 179 9.27 8.40 10.55
CA TYR A 179 10.01 8.90 11.72
C TYR A 179 11.50 9.11 11.42
N VAL A 180 12.11 8.20 10.64
CA VAL A 180 13.49 8.39 10.15
C VAL A 180 13.62 9.65 9.30
N LYS A 181 12.70 9.87 8.33
CA LYS A 181 12.71 11.05 7.45
C LYS A 181 12.48 12.37 8.20
N GLU A 182 11.70 12.32 9.28
CA GLU A 182 11.43 13.46 10.15
C GLU A 182 12.47 13.62 11.27
N GLN A 183 13.44 12.71 11.40
CA GLN A 183 14.43 12.65 12.47
C GLN A 183 13.77 12.58 13.87
N ASP A 184 12.59 11.97 13.95
CA ASP A 184 11.84 11.79 15.19
C ASP A 184 12.30 10.52 15.92
N ASN A 185 13.46 10.64 16.57
CA ASN A 185 14.11 9.51 17.25
C ASN A 185 13.27 8.96 18.40
N GLU A 186 12.53 9.80 19.10
CA GLU A 186 11.72 9.40 20.25
C GLU A 186 10.54 8.51 19.80
N ARG A 187 9.81 8.95 18.75
CA ARG A 187 8.72 8.12 18.21
C ARG A 187 9.25 6.85 17.55
N LEU A 188 10.38 6.92 16.85
CA LEU A 188 11.02 5.73 16.28
C LEU A 188 11.42 4.73 17.39
N PHE A 189 12.04 5.21 18.47
CA PHE A 189 12.40 4.36 19.61
C PHE A 189 11.17 3.74 20.27
N THR A 190 10.12 4.52 20.50
CA THR A 190 8.85 4.05 21.06
C THR A 190 8.23 2.95 20.21
N LEU A 191 8.21 3.14 18.89
CA LEU A 191 7.70 2.16 17.93
C LEU A 191 8.49 0.85 18.00
N LEU A 192 9.82 0.91 17.96
CA LEU A 192 10.68 -0.29 18.07
C LEU A 192 10.51 -1.00 19.40
N SER A 193 10.33 -0.26 20.50
CA SER A 193 10.14 -0.80 21.83
C SER A 193 8.79 -1.51 21.99
N SER A 194 7.75 -1.04 21.31
CA SER A 194 6.41 -1.63 21.34
C SER A 194 6.22 -2.81 20.39
N THR A 195 7.16 -3.03 19.48
CA THR A 195 7.11 -4.11 18.48
C THR A 195 7.30 -5.47 19.15
N ARG A 196 6.29 -6.34 19.05
CA ARG A 196 6.34 -7.68 19.65
C ARG A 196 6.74 -8.77 18.67
N TYR A 197 6.38 -8.62 17.40
CA TYR A 197 6.69 -9.56 16.33
C TYR A 197 7.79 -8.97 15.46
N ASP A 198 8.69 -9.80 14.98
CA ASP A 198 9.80 -9.42 14.08
C ASP A 198 10.68 -8.27 14.64
N GLN A 199 10.81 -8.21 15.99
CA GLN A 199 11.57 -7.13 16.65
C GLN A 199 13.05 -7.12 16.24
N LEU A 200 13.67 -8.29 16.00
CA LEU A 200 15.05 -8.36 15.54
C LEU A 200 15.22 -7.75 14.16
N GLU A 201 14.31 -8.02 13.23
CA GLU A 201 14.29 -7.43 11.90
C GLU A 201 14.11 -5.92 11.95
N ALA A 202 13.18 -5.45 12.78
CA ALA A 202 12.95 -4.03 13.02
C ALA A 202 14.21 -3.34 13.58
N LEU A 203 14.85 -3.93 14.59
CA LEU A 203 16.09 -3.43 15.17
C LEU A 203 17.24 -3.43 14.15
N MET A 204 17.44 -4.51 13.40
CA MET A 204 18.49 -4.58 12.37
C MET A 204 18.34 -3.46 11.35
N ARG A 205 17.11 -3.08 11.01
CA ARG A 205 16.84 -2.05 10.02
C ARG A 205 16.98 -0.62 10.56
N TYR A 206 16.48 -0.37 11.75
CA TYR A 206 16.29 1.01 12.23
C TYR A 206 17.18 1.40 13.41
N ALA A 207 17.74 0.47 14.18
CA ALA A 207 18.52 0.81 15.38
C ALA A 207 19.73 1.71 15.10
N HIS A 208 20.31 1.64 13.89
CA HIS A 208 21.46 2.46 13.52
C HIS A 208 21.16 3.96 13.47
N TYR A 209 19.88 4.37 13.28
CA TYR A 209 19.46 5.77 13.38
C TYR A 209 19.43 6.29 14.82
N LEU A 210 19.32 5.37 15.80
CA LEU A 210 19.18 5.67 17.23
C LEU A 210 20.48 5.40 18.01
N LYS A 211 21.57 5.00 17.34
CA LYS A 211 22.81 4.54 17.99
C LYS A 211 23.45 5.56 18.92
N ASP A 212 23.29 6.86 18.62
CA ASP A 212 23.93 7.93 19.40
C ASP A 212 23.12 8.34 20.64
N THR A 213 21.81 8.06 20.64
CA THR A 213 20.88 8.47 21.70
C THR A 213 20.40 7.34 22.57
N HIS A 214 20.25 6.11 22.02
CA HIS A 214 19.58 4.99 22.71
C HIS A 214 20.39 3.68 22.73
N SER A 215 21.72 3.76 22.61
CA SER A 215 22.58 2.56 22.49
C SER A 215 22.36 1.53 23.58
N GLU A 216 22.26 1.93 24.84
CA GLU A 216 22.09 1.02 25.97
C GLU A 216 20.73 0.29 25.90
N GLN A 217 19.66 1.02 25.66
CA GLN A 217 18.32 0.45 25.52
C GLN A 217 18.22 -0.48 24.32
N LEU A 218 18.84 -0.11 23.18
CA LEU A 218 18.89 -0.95 21.99
C LEU A 218 19.65 -2.27 22.25
N ILE A 219 20.78 -2.23 22.98
CA ILE A 219 21.51 -3.44 23.36
C ILE A 219 20.62 -4.34 24.23
N ALA A 220 19.90 -3.78 25.20
CA ALA A 220 18.99 -4.55 26.04
C ALA A 220 17.87 -5.21 25.19
N MET A 221 17.28 -4.46 24.25
CA MET A 221 16.25 -4.99 23.34
C MET A 221 16.80 -6.11 22.44
N TYR A 222 17.95 -5.92 21.83
CA TYR A 222 18.61 -6.97 21.03
C TYR A 222 18.89 -8.22 21.86
N THR A 223 19.45 -8.05 23.07
CA THR A 223 19.79 -9.18 23.96
C THR A 223 18.55 -9.98 24.34
N SER A 224 17.48 -9.30 24.76
CA SER A 224 16.21 -9.96 25.09
C SER A 224 15.64 -10.71 23.88
N SER A 225 15.55 -10.06 22.74
CA SER A 225 14.97 -10.65 21.51
C SER A 225 15.82 -11.80 20.96
N LEU A 226 17.16 -11.71 21.06
CA LEU A 226 18.06 -12.81 20.67
C LEU A 226 17.92 -14.02 21.60
N ASN A 227 17.77 -13.82 22.90
CA ASN A 227 17.54 -14.89 23.86
C ASN A 227 16.23 -15.63 23.55
N ASP A 228 15.15 -14.87 23.36
CA ASP A 228 13.84 -15.42 22.97
C ASP A 228 13.90 -16.18 21.64
N TYR A 229 14.59 -15.61 20.65
CA TYR A 229 14.75 -16.24 19.34
C TYR A 229 15.55 -17.54 19.43
N ALA A 230 16.70 -17.54 20.14
CA ALA A 230 17.56 -18.70 20.31
C ALA A 230 16.86 -19.84 21.09
N GLU A 231 15.96 -19.52 22.01
CA GLU A 231 15.15 -20.52 22.71
C GLU A 231 14.14 -21.20 21.80
N ARG A 232 13.39 -20.41 21.02
CA ARG A 232 12.27 -20.89 20.20
C ARG A 232 12.70 -21.48 18.87
N LYS A 233 13.83 -21.05 18.29
CA LYS A 233 14.26 -21.43 16.95
C LYS A 233 15.51 -22.28 16.98
N MET A 234 15.45 -23.42 16.28
CA MET A 234 16.58 -24.34 16.13
C MET A 234 16.92 -24.56 14.65
N GLY A 235 18.16 -25.00 14.40
CA GLY A 235 18.65 -25.29 13.05
C GLY A 235 19.60 -24.23 12.52
N ARG A 236 20.50 -24.66 11.62
CA ARG A 236 21.63 -23.88 11.09
C ARG A 236 21.22 -22.50 10.57
N ARG A 237 20.18 -22.43 9.76
CA ARG A 237 19.66 -21.18 9.20
C ARG A 237 19.29 -20.16 10.29
N ASN A 238 18.68 -20.61 11.39
CA ASN A 238 18.32 -19.72 12.49
C ASN A 238 19.54 -19.25 13.28
N TYR A 239 20.57 -20.09 13.39
CA TYR A 239 21.83 -19.69 14.04
C TYR A 239 22.65 -18.72 13.17
N GLU A 240 22.63 -18.90 11.85
CA GLU A 240 23.19 -17.93 10.89
C GLU A 240 22.49 -16.57 10.97
N PHE A 241 21.16 -16.54 11.20
CA PHE A 241 20.44 -15.30 11.45
C PHE A 241 20.89 -14.62 12.75
N ILE A 242 21.10 -15.39 13.84
CA ILE A 242 21.68 -14.84 15.08
C ILE A 242 23.04 -14.19 14.78
N ALA A 243 23.91 -14.86 14.02
CA ALA A 243 25.22 -14.32 13.66
C ALA A 243 25.13 -13.05 12.81
N GLN A 244 24.07 -12.87 12.01
CA GLN A 244 23.82 -11.63 11.26
C GLN A 244 23.39 -10.46 12.16
N VAL A 245 22.75 -10.73 13.29
CA VAL A 245 22.34 -9.71 14.26
C VAL A 245 23.51 -9.17 15.09
N LEU A 246 24.47 -10.03 15.48
CA LEU A 246 25.59 -9.64 16.34
C LEU A 246 26.41 -8.44 15.85
N PRO A 247 26.74 -8.31 14.55
CA PRO A 247 27.41 -7.11 14.02
C PRO A 247 26.59 -5.82 14.17
N CYS A 248 25.25 -5.90 14.19
CA CYS A 248 24.40 -4.73 14.41
C CYS A 248 24.56 -4.23 15.85
N ILE A 249 24.59 -5.14 16.82
CA ILE A 249 24.85 -4.80 18.23
C ILE A 249 26.27 -4.25 18.40
N HIS A 250 27.27 -4.88 17.76
CA HIS A 250 28.68 -4.46 17.87
C HIS A 250 28.91 -2.98 17.48
N LYS A 251 28.10 -2.45 16.57
CA LYS A 251 28.17 -1.04 16.11
C LYS A 251 27.61 -0.03 17.11
N LEU A 252 26.93 -0.47 18.16
CA LEU A 252 26.37 0.39 19.21
C LEU A 252 27.43 0.74 20.26
N LYS A 253 27.26 1.86 20.96
CA LYS A 253 28.15 2.23 22.06
C LYS A 253 28.00 1.19 23.19
N GLY A 254 29.12 0.54 23.55
CA GLY A 254 29.11 -0.59 24.49
C GLY A 254 28.80 -1.96 23.85
N GLY A 255 28.47 -1.99 22.57
CA GLY A 255 28.05 -3.19 21.85
C GLY A 255 29.10 -4.29 21.77
N GLN A 256 30.40 -3.96 21.70
CA GLN A 256 31.47 -4.95 21.69
C GLN A 256 31.45 -5.84 22.94
N THR A 257 31.30 -5.23 24.11
CA THR A 257 31.19 -5.96 25.38
C THR A 257 29.90 -6.78 25.43
N ALA A 258 28.79 -6.21 24.97
CA ALA A 258 27.51 -6.89 24.91
C ALA A 258 27.56 -8.15 24.02
N VAL A 259 28.15 -8.07 22.83
CA VAL A 259 28.34 -9.23 21.93
C VAL A 259 29.15 -10.33 22.61
N LYS A 260 30.28 -9.98 23.24
CA LYS A 260 31.10 -10.99 23.98
C LYS A 260 30.27 -11.69 25.06
N ASN A 261 29.49 -10.95 25.82
CA ASN A 261 28.65 -11.52 26.89
C ASN A 261 27.55 -12.43 26.32
N ILE A 262 26.85 -12.01 25.28
CA ILE A 262 25.81 -12.81 24.61
C ILE A 262 26.40 -14.12 24.07
N VAL A 263 27.53 -14.04 23.38
CA VAL A 263 28.19 -15.22 22.80
C VAL A 263 28.67 -16.17 23.92
N ALA A 264 29.26 -15.65 24.98
CA ALA A 264 29.68 -16.46 26.13
C ALA A 264 28.49 -17.17 26.79
N GLU A 265 27.38 -16.47 27.01
CA GLU A 265 26.14 -17.05 27.54
C GLU A 265 25.60 -18.15 26.61
N PHE A 266 25.52 -17.90 25.29
CA PHE A 266 25.02 -18.86 24.31
C PHE A 266 25.92 -20.11 24.22
N ARG A 267 27.24 -19.97 24.35
CA ARG A 267 28.17 -21.11 24.38
C ARG A 267 27.95 -22.00 25.59
N ILE A 268 27.60 -21.45 26.75
CA ILE A 268 27.28 -22.21 27.96
C ILE A 268 25.90 -22.86 27.83
N LYS A 269 24.88 -22.05 27.51
CA LYS A 269 23.47 -22.46 27.52
C LYS A 269 23.18 -23.48 26.41
N TYR A 270 23.77 -23.31 25.25
CA TYR A 270 23.48 -24.10 24.04
C TYR A 270 24.65 -25.01 23.62
N LYS A 271 25.55 -25.42 24.55
CA LYS A 271 26.70 -26.29 24.28
C LYS A 271 26.37 -27.59 23.53
N ARG A 272 25.13 -28.08 23.63
CA ARG A 272 24.65 -29.31 22.99
C ARG A 272 24.12 -29.04 21.55
N ARG A 273 24.24 -27.82 21.01
CA ARG A 273 23.83 -27.45 19.65
C ARG A 273 25.08 -27.23 18.78
N PRO A 274 25.69 -28.27 18.17
CA PRO A 274 27.01 -28.16 17.49
C PRO A 274 27.01 -27.10 16.37
N ALA A 275 25.95 -27.05 15.55
CA ALA A 275 25.82 -26.05 14.47
C ALA A 275 25.79 -24.60 14.99
N MET A 276 25.23 -24.37 16.20
CA MET A 276 25.28 -23.04 16.80
C MET A 276 26.69 -22.69 17.28
N MET A 277 27.40 -23.65 17.87
CA MET A 277 28.79 -23.45 18.30
C MET A 277 29.71 -23.15 17.11
N GLU A 278 29.48 -23.83 15.98
CA GLU A 278 30.21 -23.56 14.73
C GLU A 278 29.96 -22.13 14.22
N VAL A 279 28.72 -21.71 14.16
CA VAL A 279 28.35 -20.38 13.67
C VAL A 279 28.85 -19.24 14.58
N LEU A 280 28.90 -19.49 15.90
CA LEU A 280 29.39 -18.50 16.88
C LEU A 280 30.92 -18.54 17.07
N LYS A 281 31.67 -19.33 16.29
CA LYS A 281 33.11 -19.52 16.49
C LYS A 281 33.89 -18.22 16.28
N ASP A 282 33.49 -17.39 15.34
CA ASP A 282 34.18 -16.19 14.92
C ASP A 282 33.84 -14.94 15.74
N PHE A 283 32.98 -15.06 16.73
CA PHE A 283 32.59 -14.03 17.69
C PHE A 283 33.19 -14.37 19.08
#